data_60f8525a0675ee13bbce3e71349d3ec6
#
_entry.id   60f8525a0675ee13bbce3e71349d3ec6
#
_cell.length_a   1.000
_cell.length_b   1.000
_cell.length_c   1.000
_cell.angle_alpha   90.00
_cell.angle_beta   90.00
_cell.angle_gamma   90.00
#
_symmetry.space_group_name_H-M   'P 1'
#
loop_
_entity.id
_entity.type
_entity.pdbx_description
1 polymer ?
#
loop_
_entity_poly.entity_id
_entity_poly.type
_entity_poly.pdbx_seq_one_letter_code
_entity_poly.pdbx_strand_id
1 'polypeptide(L)'
;RNFLGAKNRVIPQPLGVVGVIVPWNFPLNLSILPLIYIFAAGNRAMVKMSENSRHLARLMIEKMPAYFPREKLAVFDETGGVGVDFSRLPFDHLLFTGSSQTGRSVMAAAAQNLCPVTLELGGKAPAIVCDDYPLRTAAERILFVKYLNAGQICTSVDHAWLPPQHIDEFVTDALRNNLVGLPLDLP
;
A
#
# COMPACT_ATOMS: atom_id res chain seq x y z
N ARG A 1 24.31 14.32 -24.67
CA ARG A 1 25.67 13.87 -25.11
C ARG A 1 26.66 14.97 -24.73
N ASN A 2 27.22 14.91 -23.51
CA ASN A 2 28.07 15.99 -23.00
C ASN A 2 29.57 15.78 -23.33
N PHE A 3 29.94 14.64 -23.93
CA PHE A 3 31.33 14.34 -24.25
C PHE A 3 31.44 13.73 -25.66
N LEU A 4 32.14 14.39 -26.56
CA LEU A 4 32.45 13.90 -27.91
C LEU A 4 33.32 12.63 -27.80
N GLY A 5 32.88 11.54 -28.45
CA GLY A 5 33.62 10.26 -28.48
C GLY A 5 33.39 9.34 -27.28
N ALA A 6 32.66 9.79 -26.23
CA ALA A 6 32.34 8.93 -25.07
C ALA A 6 31.14 8.02 -25.36
N LYS A 7 31.23 6.76 -24.88
CA LYS A 7 30.09 5.83 -24.83
C LYS A 7 29.55 5.79 -23.41
N ASN A 8 28.41 6.45 -23.18
CA ASN A 8 27.72 6.47 -21.90
C ASN A 8 26.78 5.25 -21.78
N ARG A 9 26.78 4.59 -20.64
CA ARG A 9 25.86 3.50 -20.31
C ARG A 9 25.23 3.76 -18.95
N VAL A 10 23.95 3.43 -18.83
CA VAL A 10 23.26 3.34 -17.53
C VAL A 10 23.23 1.87 -17.15
N ILE A 11 23.80 1.54 -16.00
CA ILE A 11 23.85 0.15 -15.51
C ILE A 11 23.06 0.12 -14.19
N PRO A 12 21.89 -0.55 -14.15
CA PRO A 12 21.15 -0.75 -12.91
C PRO A 12 21.96 -1.60 -11.91
N GLN A 13 21.95 -1.22 -10.63
CA GLN A 13 22.58 -1.97 -9.55
C GLN A 13 21.65 -2.07 -8.36
N PRO A 14 21.78 -3.13 -7.52
CA PRO A 14 21.06 -3.19 -6.24
C PRO A 14 21.42 -1.99 -5.36
N LEU A 15 20.45 -1.50 -4.63
CA LEU A 15 20.67 -0.44 -3.63
C LEU A 15 21.38 -0.98 -2.38
N GLY A 16 21.00 -2.19 -1.94
CA GLY A 16 21.51 -2.82 -0.74
C GLY A 16 20.40 -3.42 0.13
N VAL A 17 20.16 -2.87 1.31
CA VAL A 17 19.11 -3.30 2.24
C VAL A 17 17.93 -2.35 2.18
N VAL A 18 16.77 -2.88 1.82
CA VAL A 18 15.51 -2.14 1.74
C VAL A 18 14.65 -2.45 2.98
N GLY A 19 14.29 -1.42 3.73
CA GLY A 19 13.29 -1.52 4.80
C GLY A 19 11.87 -1.44 4.22
N VAL A 20 10.95 -2.26 4.74
CA VAL A 20 9.54 -2.24 4.36
C VAL A 20 8.69 -2.18 5.62
N ILE A 21 7.88 -1.13 5.79
CA ILE A 21 6.92 -1.00 6.89
C ILE A 21 5.53 -1.25 6.33
N VAL A 22 4.90 -2.31 6.82
CA VAL A 22 3.67 -2.90 6.28
C VAL A 22 2.47 -2.46 7.11
N PRO A 23 1.35 -2.01 6.50
CA PRO A 23 0.12 -1.67 7.20
C PRO A 23 -0.70 -2.91 7.56
N TRP A 24 -1.80 -2.68 8.25
CA TRP A 24 -2.69 -3.74 8.76
C TRP A 24 -3.81 -4.16 7.78
N ASN A 25 -4.16 -3.34 6.80
CA ASN A 25 -5.34 -3.55 5.95
C ASN A 25 -5.14 -4.61 4.86
N PHE A 26 -3.92 -4.74 4.32
CA PHE A 26 -3.52 -5.79 3.36
C PHE A 26 -2.12 -6.32 3.72
N PRO A 27 -1.92 -6.89 4.91
CA PRO A 27 -0.58 -7.14 5.43
C PRO A 27 0.20 -8.17 4.61
N LEU A 28 -0.46 -9.19 4.05
CA LEU A 28 0.20 -10.17 3.20
C LEU A 28 0.60 -9.56 1.85
N ASN A 29 -0.35 -8.90 1.19
CA ASN A 29 -0.11 -8.35 -0.14
C ASN A 29 0.96 -7.24 -0.12
N LEU A 30 0.86 -6.33 0.86
CA LEU A 30 1.78 -5.19 1.00
C LEU A 30 3.14 -5.55 1.63
N SER A 31 3.31 -6.79 2.08
CA SER A 31 4.64 -7.34 2.40
C SER A 31 5.24 -8.09 1.23
N ILE A 32 4.50 -9.01 0.61
CA ILE A 32 5.05 -9.91 -0.42
C ILE A 32 5.29 -9.19 -1.75
N LEU A 33 4.36 -8.34 -2.17
CA LEU A 33 4.50 -7.66 -3.47
C LEU A 33 5.76 -6.79 -3.56
N PRO A 34 6.10 -5.94 -2.58
CA PRO A 34 7.38 -5.24 -2.59
C PRO A 34 8.59 -6.18 -2.58
N LEU A 35 8.53 -7.29 -1.84
CA LEU A 35 9.64 -8.25 -1.78
C LEU A 35 9.97 -8.85 -3.14
N ILE A 36 8.97 -9.10 -3.99
CA ILE A 36 9.18 -9.59 -5.35
C ILE A 36 10.10 -8.64 -6.13
N TYR A 37 9.79 -7.34 -6.11
CA TYR A 37 10.57 -6.33 -6.84
C TYR A 37 11.94 -6.07 -6.18
N ILE A 38 12.01 -6.05 -4.85
CA ILE A 38 13.25 -5.89 -4.10
C ILE A 38 14.22 -7.01 -4.44
N PHE A 39 13.75 -8.25 -4.47
CA PHE A 39 14.59 -9.42 -4.76
C PHE A 39 14.93 -9.54 -6.24
N ALA A 40 13.99 -9.22 -7.14
CA ALA A 40 14.25 -9.18 -8.58
C ALA A 40 15.35 -8.16 -8.94
N ALA A 41 15.41 -7.05 -8.22
CA ALA A 41 16.47 -6.04 -8.34
C ALA A 41 17.79 -6.41 -7.62
N GLY A 42 17.88 -7.59 -6.99
CA GLY A 42 19.09 -8.07 -6.31
C GLY A 42 19.27 -7.57 -4.88
N ASN A 43 18.33 -6.82 -4.33
CA ASN A 43 18.41 -6.26 -2.98
C ASN A 43 18.13 -7.30 -1.88
N ARG A 44 18.36 -6.89 -0.63
CA ARG A 44 17.96 -7.57 0.62
C ARG A 44 16.81 -6.81 1.25
N ALA A 45 16.04 -7.44 2.13
CA ALA A 45 14.90 -6.80 2.77
C ALA A 45 14.84 -7.04 4.28
N MET A 46 14.40 -6.02 5.00
CA MET A 46 13.90 -6.11 6.36
C MET A 46 12.45 -5.64 6.36
N VAL A 47 11.53 -6.45 6.89
CA VAL A 47 10.09 -6.19 6.86
C VAL A 47 9.59 -6.01 8.29
N LYS A 48 9.03 -4.85 8.60
CA LYS A 48 8.34 -4.58 9.87
C LYS A 48 6.83 -4.68 9.64
N MET A 49 6.23 -5.71 10.22
CA MET A 49 4.80 -5.95 10.15
C MET A 49 4.04 -5.04 11.14
N SER A 50 2.78 -4.74 10.80
CA SER A 50 1.90 -4.01 11.71
C SER A 50 1.57 -4.83 12.96
N GLU A 51 1.46 -4.17 14.11
CA GLU A 51 1.00 -4.73 15.37
C GLU A 51 -0.42 -5.33 15.29
N ASN A 52 -1.24 -4.81 14.39
CA ASN A 52 -2.58 -5.34 14.14
C ASN A 52 -2.59 -6.62 13.27
N SER A 53 -1.44 -7.02 12.74
CA SER A 53 -1.26 -8.21 11.90
C SER A 53 -0.36 -9.27 12.59
N ARG A 54 -0.35 -9.32 13.92
CA ARG A 54 0.57 -10.15 14.73
C ARG A 54 0.57 -11.63 14.37
N HIS A 55 -0.58 -12.20 14.06
CA HIS A 55 -0.66 -13.64 13.71
C HIS A 55 0.02 -13.95 12.38
N LEU A 56 -0.19 -13.08 11.37
CA LEU A 56 0.51 -13.20 10.10
C LEU A 56 2.02 -12.95 10.28
N ALA A 57 2.40 -11.93 11.07
CA ALA A 57 3.79 -11.63 11.35
C ALA A 57 4.53 -12.84 11.94
N ARG A 58 3.96 -13.50 12.95
CA ARG A 58 4.53 -14.72 13.56
C ARG A 58 4.62 -15.88 12.57
N LEU A 59 3.59 -16.08 11.75
CA LEU A 59 3.63 -17.08 10.69
C LEU A 59 4.75 -16.81 9.68
N MET A 60 4.94 -15.57 9.26
CA MET A 60 6.03 -15.19 8.37
C MET A 60 7.40 -15.37 9.01
N ILE A 61 7.57 -14.99 10.27
CA ILE A 61 8.82 -15.20 11.03
C ILE A 61 9.15 -16.70 11.13
N GLU A 62 8.15 -17.55 11.31
CA GLU A 62 8.34 -19.01 11.39
C GLU A 62 8.65 -19.64 10.02
N LYS A 63 7.95 -19.24 8.96
CA LYS A 63 8.00 -19.92 7.67
C LYS A 63 9.04 -19.39 6.69
N MET A 64 9.28 -18.06 6.70
CA MET A 64 10.20 -17.44 5.71
C MET A 64 11.64 -17.95 5.77
N PRO A 65 12.21 -18.31 6.94
CA PRO A 65 13.57 -18.88 7.00
C PRO A 65 13.78 -20.17 6.22
N ALA A 66 12.72 -20.91 5.92
CA ALA A 66 12.80 -22.12 5.08
C ALA A 66 13.06 -21.79 3.59
N TYR A 67 12.77 -20.58 3.16
CA TYR A 67 12.88 -20.14 1.77
C TYR A 67 13.99 -19.10 1.56
N PHE A 68 14.25 -18.28 2.57
CA PHE A 68 15.22 -17.19 2.50
C PHE A 68 16.11 -17.18 3.74
N PRO A 69 17.44 -17.16 3.60
CA PRO A 69 18.32 -16.96 4.73
C PRO A 69 18.11 -15.56 5.33
N ARG A 70 18.38 -15.42 6.63
CA ARG A 70 18.12 -14.19 7.38
C ARG A 70 18.82 -12.96 6.78
N GLU A 71 19.97 -13.16 6.17
CA GLU A 71 20.75 -12.11 5.48
C GLU A 71 20.05 -11.62 4.21
N LYS A 72 19.12 -12.40 3.66
CA LYS A 72 18.31 -12.03 2.49
C LYS A 72 16.99 -11.39 2.90
N LEU A 73 16.32 -11.98 3.91
CA LEU A 73 15.02 -11.52 4.42
C LEU A 73 14.94 -11.68 5.93
N ALA A 74 14.72 -10.57 6.63
CA ALA A 74 14.37 -10.57 8.04
C ALA A 74 12.98 -9.95 8.25
N VAL A 75 12.10 -10.65 8.96
CA VAL A 75 10.74 -10.20 9.30
C VAL A 75 10.66 -9.91 10.78
N PHE A 76 10.01 -8.80 11.15
CA PHE A 76 9.84 -8.31 12.51
C PHE A 76 8.36 -8.09 12.81
N ASP A 77 7.93 -8.50 13.99
CA ASP A 77 6.61 -8.25 14.55
C ASP A 77 6.59 -6.99 15.46
N GLU A 78 5.56 -6.87 16.27
CA GLU A 78 5.38 -5.75 17.20
C GLU A 78 6.41 -5.70 18.35
N THR A 79 7.10 -6.79 18.64
CA THR A 79 8.02 -6.88 19.80
C THR A 79 9.32 -6.12 19.61
N GLY A 80 9.68 -5.77 18.38
CA GLY A 80 10.89 -5.02 18.02
C GLY A 80 10.72 -3.50 18.01
N GLY A 81 9.68 -2.95 18.66
CA GLY A 81 9.40 -1.51 18.65
C GLY A 81 8.45 -1.06 17.53
N VAL A 82 8.11 0.21 17.50
CA VAL A 82 7.20 0.80 16.53
C VAL A 82 7.88 1.09 15.20
N GLY A 83 7.07 1.26 14.13
CA GLY A 83 7.56 1.52 12.78
C GLY A 83 8.50 2.73 12.66
N VAL A 84 8.31 3.76 13.50
CA VAL A 84 9.19 4.94 13.53
C VAL A 84 10.59 4.60 14.03
N ASP A 85 10.73 3.73 15.04
CA ASP A 85 12.04 3.28 15.52
C ASP A 85 12.75 2.43 14.48
N PHE A 86 12.01 1.57 13.79
CA PHE A 86 12.53 0.82 12.65
C PHE A 86 13.07 1.74 11.54
N SER A 87 12.43 2.91 11.33
CA SER A 87 12.85 3.89 10.32
C SER A 87 14.18 4.58 10.63
N ARG A 88 14.69 4.45 11.85
CA ARG A 88 16.01 4.99 12.26
C ARG A 88 17.17 4.08 11.89
N LEU A 89 16.90 2.89 11.40
CA LEU A 89 17.94 2.00 10.91
C LEU A 89 18.51 2.54 9.58
N PRO A 90 19.82 2.35 9.35
CA PRO A 90 20.49 2.86 8.16
C PRO A 90 20.19 2.02 6.91
N PHE A 91 18.97 2.11 6.40
CA PHE A 91 18.58 1.48 5.16
C PHE A 91 19.11 2.24 3.93
N ASP A 92 19.33 1.52 2.84
CA ASP A 92 19.64 2.11 1.54
C ASP A 92 18.37 2.66 0.85
N HIS A 93 17.20 2.15 1.25
CA HIS A 93 15.87 2.66 0.88
C HIS A 93 14.83 2.20 1.89
N LEU A 94 13.79 3.00 2.13
CA LEU A 94 12.70 2.65 3.01
C LEU A 94 11.35 2.82 2.30
N LEU A 95 10.57 1.75 2.22
CA LEU A 95 9.18 1.77 1.77
C LEU A 95 8.25 1.76 2.98
N PHE A 96 7.38 2.75 3.06
CA PHE A 96 6.35 2.86 4.09
C PHE A 96 4.97 2.91 3.46
N THR A 97 4.05 2.11 3.97
CA THR A 97 2.62 2.21 3.66
C THR A 97 1.83 2.45 4.95
N GLY A 98 1.02 3.51 4.98
CA GLY A 98 0.22 3.85 6.16
C GLY A 98 -0.37 5.25 6.13
N SER A 99 -0.63 5.83 7.30
CA SER A 99 -1.20 7.17 7.41
C SER A 99 -0.19 8.27 7.05
N SER A 100 -0.68 9.41 6.54
CA SER A 100 0.18 10.57 6.26
C SER A 100 0.86 11.12 7.51
N GLN A 101 0.21 11.02 8.67
CA GLN A 101 0.82 11.46 9.94
C GLN A 101 2.02 10.59 10.30
N THR A 102 1.87 9.27 10.27
CA THR A 102 2.98 8.33 10.53
C THR A 102 4.06 8.45 9.47
N GLY A 103 3.68 8.63 8.20
CA GLY A 103 4.61 8.82 7.09
C GLY A 103 5.55 10.01 7.28
N ARG A 104 5.05 11.14 7.81
CA ARG A 104 5.90 12.29 8.17
C ARG A 104 6.94 11.92 9.24
N SER A 105 6.52 11.18 10.26
CA SER A 105 7.43 10.74 11.33
C SER A 105 8.47 9.74 10.82
N VAL A 106 8.09 8.81 9.97
CA VAL A 106 8.97 7.85 9.30
C VAL A 106 10.00 8.57 8.43
N MET A 107 9.56 9.52 7.61
CA MET A 107 10.43 10.31 6.76
C MET A 107 11.45 11.14 7.58
N ALA A 108 10.98 11.77 8.66
CA ALA A 108 11.86 12.55 9.54
C ALA A 108 12.91 11.66 10.25
N ALA A 109 12.54 10.44 10.65
CA ALA A 109 13.45 9.48 11.25
C ALA A 109 14.48 8.97 10.23
N ALA A 110 14.06 8.59 9.04
CA ALA A 110 14.91 8.09 7.95
C ALA A 110 15.90 9.16 7.45
N ALA A 111 15.50 10.44 7.47
CA ALA A 111 16.35 11.56 7.05
C ALA A 111 17.64 11.70 7.89
N GLN A 112 17.66 11.23 9.14
CA GLN A 112 18.85 11.24 9.98
C GLN A 112 19.98 10.38 9.41
N ASN A 113 19.64 9.36 8.62
CA ASN A 113 20.60 8.49 7.93
C ASN A 113 20.70 8.82 6.43
N LEU A 114 20.10 9.92 5.97
CA LEU A 114 19.98 10.27 4.54
C LEU A 114 19.31 9.16 3.72
N CYS A 115 18.47 8.34 4.34
CA CYS A 115 17.80 7.23 3.70
C CYS A 115 16.66 7.75 2.80
N PRO A 116 16.67 7.45 1.51
CA PRO A 116 15.55 7.74 0.62
C PRO A 116 14.30 6.97 1.02
N VAL A 117 13.13 7.60 0.95
CA VAL A 117 11.86 6.98 1.32
C VAL A 117 10.86 6.99 0.17
N THR A 118 10.09 5.91 0.05
CA THR A 118 8.85 5.85 -0.73
C THR A 118 7.69 5.78 0.25
N LEU A 119 6.75 6.72 0.14
CA LEU A 119 5.59 6.81 1.02
C LEU A 119 4.32 6.47 0.23
N GLU A 120 3.68 5.36 0.58
CA GLU A 120 2.36 4.98 0.12
C GLU A 120 1.35 5.33 1.20
N LEU A 121 0.49 6.31 0.93
CA LEU A 121 -0.35 6.94 1.94
C LEU A 121 -1.84 6.78 1.61
N GLY A 122 -2.70 7.24 2.51
CA GLY A 122 -4.12 7.30 2.27
C GLY A 122 -4.50 8.31 1.19
N GLY A 123 -5.73 8.23 0.71
CA GLY A 123 -6.26 9.10 -0.32
C GLY A 123 -7.71 9.52 -0.03
N LYS A 124 -8.17 10.48 -0.83
CA LYS A 124 -9.54 10.97 -0.90
C LYS A 124 -10.03 10.86 -2.35
N ALA A 125 -10.07 9.60 -2.84
CA ALA A 125 -10.36 9.33 -4.24
C ALA A 125 -11.81 9.72 -4.59
N PRO A 126 -12.03 10.62 -5.57
CA PRO A 126 -13.34 10.97 -6.07
C PRO A 126 -13.84 9.93 -7.10
N ALA A 127 -15.14 9.68 -7.13
CA ALA A 127 -15.81 9.13 -8.29
C ALA A 127 -16.54 10.26 -9.02
N ILE A 128 -16.35 10.38 -10.33
CA ILE A 128 -17.01 11.37 -11.16
C ILE A 128 -17.97 10.62 -12.09
N VAL A 129 -19.27 10.93 -11.98
CA VAL A 129 -20.33 10.34 -12.78
C VAL A 129 -20.87 11.40 -13.73
N CYS A 130 -20.74 11.17 -15.03
CA CYS A 130 -21.23 12.06 -16.07
C CYS A 130 -22.70 11.76 -16.44
N ASP A 131 -23.38 12.71 -17.08
CA ASP A 131 -24.81 12.61 -17.46
C ASP A 131 -25.13 11.41 -18.37
N ASP A 132 -24.18 10.99 -19.18
CA ASP A 132 -24.32 9.89 -20.15
C ASP A 132 -24.06 8.51 -19.56
N TYR A 133 -23.67 8.41 -18.26
CA TYR A 133 -23.41 7.12 -17.63
C TYR A 133 -24.63 6.60 -16.85
N PRO A 134 -25.02 5.31 -17.01
CA PRO A 134 -26.16 4.76 -16.29
C PRO A 134 -26.02 4.86 -14.78
N LEU A 135 -26.91 5.60 -14.15
CA LEU A 135 -26.80 6.01 -12.74
C LEU A 135 -26.80 4.81 -11.78
N ARG A 136 -27.69 3.85 -12.01
CA ARG A 136 -27.76 2.60 -11.25
C ARG A 136 -26.43 1.84 -11.29
N THR A 137 -25.85 1.70 -12.48
CA THR A 137 -24.56 1.02 -12.64
C THR A 137 -23.43 1.77 -11.93
N ALA A 138 -23.47 3.11 -11.93
CA ALA A 138 -22.53 3.93 -11.19
C ALA A 138 -22.64 3.66 -9.68
N ALA A 139 -23.87 3.67 -9.14
CA ALA A 139 -24.12 3.38 -7.71
C ALA A 139 -23.62 1.99 -7.32
N GLU A 140 -23.95 0.95 -8.09
CA GLU A 140 -23.51 -0.42 -7.84
C GLU A 140 -21.98 -0.55 -7.80
N ARG A 141 -21.28 0.02 -8.78
CA ARG A 141 -19.81 -0.05 -8.87
C ARG A 141 -19.12 0.76 -7.77
N ILE A 142 -19.59 1.96 -7.48
CA ILE A 142 -19.04 2.82 -6.42
C ILE A 142 -19.19 2.13 -5.08
N LEU A 143 -20.36 1.57 -4.79
CA LEU A 143 -20.62 0.88 -3.54
C LEU A 143 -19.84 -0.41 -3.41
N PHE A 144 -19.72 -1.20 -4.48
CA PHE A 144 -18.89 -2.39 -4.49
C PHE A 144 -17.45 -2.07 -4.08
N VAL A 145 -16.84 -1.07 -4.71
CA VAL A 145 -15.47 -0.64 -4.37
C VAL A 145 -15.40 -0.08 -2.95
N LYS A 146 -16.45 0.66 -2.52
CA LYS A 146 -16.50 1.25 -1.18
C LYS A 146 -16.58 0.19 -0.08
N TYR A 147 -17.30 -0.90 -0.30
CA TYR A 147 -17.45 -1.97 0.69
C TYR A 147 -16.34 -3.03 0.63
N LEU A 148 -15.57 -3.07 -0.45
CA LEU A 148 -14.44 -3.98 -0.54
C LEU A 148 -13.50 -3.78 0.65
N ASN A 149 -13.14 -4.88 1.32
CA ASN A 149 -12.36 -4.88 2.57
C ASN A 149 -12.91 -3.92 3.65
N ALA A 150 -14.25 -3.82 3.76
CA ALA A 150 -14.94 -2.90 4.67
C ALA A 150 -14.54 -1.41 4.50
N GLY A 151 -14.21 -1.01 3.28
CA GLY A 151 -13.77 0.36 2.95
C GLY A 151 -12.34 0.70 3.37
N GLN A 152 -11.57 -0.27 3.84
CA GLN A 152 -10.22 -0.08 4.38
C GLN A 152 -9.15 -0.12 3.28
N ILE A 153 -9.35 0.65 2.20
CA ILE A 153 -8.46 0.71 1.04
C ILE A 153 -8.07 2.16 0.79
N CYS A 154 -6.77 2.42 0.59
CA CYS A 154 -6.24 3.76 0.33
C CYS A 154 -6.82 4.40 -0.94
N THR A 155 -7.20 3.59 -1.94
CA THR A 155 -7.82 4.01 -3.21
C THR A 155 -9.34 3.87 -3.21
N SER A 156 -9.97 3.52 -2.08
CA SER A 156 -11.43 3.44 -1.96
C SER A 156 -12.07 4.79 -2.26
N VAL A 157 -13.22 4.76 -2.93
CA VAL A 157 -14.00 5.96 -3.21
C VAL A 157 -14.38 6.64 -1.90
N ASP A 158 -13.98 7.91 -1.74
CA ASP A 158 -14.30 8.73 -0.57
C ASP A 158 -15.59 9.52 -0.78
N HIS A 159 -15.77 10.08 -1.96
CA HIS A 159 -16.93 10.87 -2.34
C HIS A 159 -17.23 10.76 -3.83
N ALA A 160 -18.48 11.04 -4.21
CA ALA A 160 -18.91 11.05 -5.60
C ALA A 160 -19.37 12.45 -6.02
N TRP A 161 -19.00 12.82 -7.24
CA TRP A 161 -19.47 14.01 -7.93
C TRP A 161 -20.50 13.58 -8.98
N LEU A 162 -21.71 14.13 -8.88
CA LEU A 162 -22.82 13.85 -9.78
C LEU A 162 -23.46 15.16 -10.25
N PRO A 163 -24.09 15.20 -11.44
CA PRO A 163 -24.98 16.27 -11.83
C PRO A 163 -26.10 16.46 -10.79
N PRO A 164 -26.45 17.70 -10.41
CA PRO A 164 -27.39 17.96 -9.32
C PRO A 164 -28.75 17.23 -9.46
N GLN A 165 -29.24 17.11 -10.70
CA GLN A 165 -30.52 16.44 -11.01
C GLN A 165 -30.52 14.94 -10.72
N HIS A 166 -29.36 14.30 -10.57
CA HIS A 166 -29.22 12.85 -10.36
C HIS A 166 -28.91 12.45 -8.91
N ILE A 167 -28.75 13.41 -8.00
CA ILE A 167 -28.32 13.13 -6.63
C ILE A 167 -29.34 12.26 -5.88
N ASP A 168 -30.64 12.63 -5.93
CA ASP A 168 -31.68 11.92 -5.19
C ASP A 168 -31.91 10.50 -5.72
N GLU A 169 -31.87 10.30 -7.03
CA GLU A 169 -31.95 8.99 -7.66
C GLU A 169 -30.75 8.13 -7.27
N PHE A 170 -29.54 8.66 -7.35
CA PHE A 170 -28.32 7.96 -6.94
C PHE A 170 -28.36 7.52 -5.48
N VAL A 171 -28.77 8.39 -4.56
CA VAL A 171 -28.89 8.08 -3.14
C VAL A 171 -29.95 6.97 -2.92
N THR A 172 -31.07 7.03 -3.64
CA THR A 172 -32.11 6.00 -3.57
C THR A 172 -31.60 4.64 -4.04
N ASP A 173 -30.90 4.59 -5.15
CA ASP A 173 -30.29 3.36 -5.69
C ASP A 173 -29.19 2.82 -4.76
N ALA A 174 -28.35 3.71 -4.21
CA ALA A 174 -27.32 3.35 -3.25
C ALA A 174 -27.91 2.71 -1.96
N LEU A 175 -28.99 3.27 -1.43
CA LEU A 175 -29.68 2.73 -0.24
C LEU A 175 -30.35 1.39 -0.52
N ARG A 176 -30.99 1.22 -1.69
CA ARG A 176 -31.60 -0.05 -2.08
C ARG A 176 -30.58 -1.18 -2.19
N ASN A 177 -29.44 -0.91 -2.80
CA ASN A 177 -28.36 -1.88 -2.92
C ASN A 177 -27.73 -2.26 -1.57
N ASN A 178 -27.70 -1.35 -0.61
CA ASN A 178 -27.24 -1.63 0.76
C ASN A 178 -28.19 -2.52 1.56
N LEU A 179 -29.50 -2.39 1.34
CA LEU A 179 -30.51 -3.15 2.09
C LEU A 179 -30.72 -4.58 1.57
N VAL A 180 -30.33 -4.88 0.33
CA VAL A 180 -30.58 -6.19 -0.32
C VAL A 180 -29.37 -7.13 -0.21
N GLY A 181 -28.28 -6.73 0.47
CA GLY A 181 -27.02 -7.51 0.49
C GLY A 181 -26.43 -7.61 -0.93
N LEU A 182 -25.22 -7.21 -1.12
CA LEU A 182 -24.55 -7.33 -2.43
C LEU A 182 -24.70 -8.77 -2.94
N PRO A 183 -25.38 -9.03 -4.08
CA PRO A 183 -25.29 -10.32 -4.70
C PRO A 183 -23.82 -10.57 -5.06
N LEU A 184 -23.24 -11.61 -4.49
CA LEU A 184 -21.86 -12.03 -4.79
C LEU A 184 -21.74 -12.72 -6.16
N ASP A 185 -22.66 -12.51 -7.05
CA ASP A 185 -22.58 -12.95 -8.45
C ASP A 185 -21.71 -11.95 -9.22
N LEU A 186 -20.41 -12.00 -8.91
CA LEU A 186 -19.37 -11.36 -9.71
C LEU A 186 -18.98 -12.31 -10.84
N PRO A 187 -18.88 -11.84 -12.09
CA PRO A 187 -18.39 -12.63 -13.20
C PRO A 187 -16.94 -13.05 -13.02
#